data_7df691a38121be9ce16e25615ae887ac
#
_entry.id   7df691a38121be9ce16e25615ae887ac
#
_cell.length_a   1.000
_cell.length_b   1.000
_cell.length_c   1.000
_cell.angle_alpha   90.00
_cell.angle_beta   90.00
_cell.angle_gamma   90.00
#
_symmetry.space_group_name_H-M   'P 1'
#
loop_
_entity.id
_entity.type
_entity.pdbx_description
1 polymer ?
#
loop_
_entity_poly.entity_id
_entity_poly.type
_entity_poly.pdbx_seq_one_letter_code
_entity_poly.pdbx_strand_id
1 'polypeptide(L)'
;TDIRELLYDSIRAVEPAAAASGITIAPDFPEEPIMVKCDDTQIRRAVTNILTNGLRYARSELRLTCWPDKRNVIIRIQDDGDGIAEGDLPHIFERFYMGKSGKSGIGLALTKEIIHVHKGTIHAYNGDSGAVFEITLPLGR
;
A
#
# COMPACT_ATOMS: atom_id res chain seq x y z
N THR A 1 -11.43 9.99 -10.58
CA THR A 1 -10.13 9.35 -10.83
C THR A 1 -10.29 7.85 -11.03
N ASP A 2 -9.71 7.32 -12.09
CA ASP A 2 -9.60 5.87 -12.24
C ASP A 2 -8.48 5.40 -11.34
N ILE A 3 -8.82 4.63 -10.32
CA ILE A 3 -7.84 4.21 -9.32
C ILE A 3 -6.73 3.36 -9.94
N ARG A 4 -7.01 2.61 -11.00
CA ARG A 4 -6.00 1.80 -11.69
C ARG A 4 -4.87 2.67 -12.25
N GLU A 5 -5.21 3.78 -12.88
CA GLU A 5 -4.22 4.70 -13.43
C GLU A 5 -3.38 5.34 -12.32
N LEU A 6 -4.03 5.70 -11.22
CA LEU A 6 -3.33 6.25 -10.05
C LEU A 6 -2.34 5.22 -9.48
N LEU A 7 -2.73 3.95 -9.44
CA LEU A 7 -1.85 2.89 -8.96
C LEU A 7 -0.69 2.65 -9.92
N TYR A 8 -0.91 2.70 -11.23
CA TYR A 8 0.18 2.61 -12.21
C TYR A 8 1.16 3.77 -12.05
N ASP A 9 0.65 4.98 -11.83
CA ASP A 9 1.51 6.15 -11.59
C ASP A 9 2.36 5.96 -10.34
N SER A 10 1.77 5.39 -9.29
CA SER A 10 2.47 5.09 -8.05
C SER A 10 3.58 4.07 -8.26
N ILE A 11 3.32 3.04 -9.06
CA ILE A 11 4.32 2.03 -9.42
C ILE A 11 5.47 2.69 -10.18
N ARG A 12 5.16 3.50 -11.18
CA ARG A 12 6.20 4.20 -11.96
C ARG A 12 7.09 5.06 -11.08
N ALA A 13 6.52 5.69 -10.07
CA ALA A 13 7.29 6.55 -9.16
C ALA A 13 8.34 5.76 -8.36
N VAL A 14 8.08 4.49 -8.06
CA VAL A 14 9.00 3.67 -7.25
C VAL A 14 9.81 2.65 -8.07
N GLU A 15 9.55 2.56 -9.39
CA GLU A 15 10.26 1.62 -10.27
C GLU A 15 11.79 1.73 -10.19
N PRO A 16 12.38 2.94 -10.21
CA PRO A 16 13.84 3.03 -10.11
C PRO A 16 14.38 2.40 -8.83
N ALA A 17 13.70 2.62 -7.70
CA ALA A 17 14.11 2.04 -6.43
C ALA A 17 13.93 0.52 -6.42
N ALA A 18 12.83 0.04 -7.01
CA ALA A 18 12.56 -1.39 -7.13
C ALA A 18 13.64 -2.07 -7.97
N ALA A 19 13.98 -1.50 -9.13
CA ALA A 19 15.02 -2.03 -10.01
C ALA A 19 16.38 -2.08 -9.30
N ALA A 20 16.71 -1.00 -8.56
CA ALA A 20 17.97 -0.95 -7.81
C ALA A 20 18.04 -2.03 -6.73
N SER A 21 16.91 -2.42 -6.19
CA SER A 21 16.82 -3.45 -5.13
C SER A 21 16.62 -4.86 -5.69
N GLY A 22 16.46 -5.00 -7.00
CA GLY A 22 16.20 -6.30 -7.63
C GLY A 22 14.80 -6.83 -7.36
N ILE A 23 13.85 -5.94 -7.11
CA ILE A 23 12.47 -6.30 -6.79
C ILE A 23 11.55 -5.97 -7.96
N THR A 24 10.71 -6.93 -8.32
CA THR A 24 9.70 -6.76 -9.36
C THR A 24 8.38 -6.35 -8.73
N ILE A 25 7.73 -5.35 -9.32
CA ILE A 25 6.38 -4.95 -8.90
C ILE A 25 5.39 -5.52 -9.91
N ALA A 26 4.49 -6.37 -9.45
CA ALA A 26 3.52 -7.09 -10.29
C ALA A 26 2.11 -6.53 -10.07
N PRO A 27 1.60 -5.70 -10.99
CA PRO A 27 0.21 -5.24 -10.89
C PRO A 27 -0.75 -6.29 -11.44
N ASP A 28 -1.91 -6.39 -10.81
CA ASP A 28 -3.00 -7.25 -11.27
C ASP A 28 -4.31 -6.51 -11.03
N PHE A 29 -4.74 -5.76 -12.05
CA PHE A 29 -5.93 -4.90 -11.98
C PHE A 29 -6.98 -5.38 -12.95
N PRO A 30 -8.27 -5.14 -12.64
CA PRO A 30 -9.33 -5.47 -13.58
C PRO A 30 -9.25 -4.62 -14.85
N GLU A 31 -9.86 -5.10 -15.93
CA GLU A 31 -9.85 -4.40 -17.21
C GLU A 31 -10.71 -3.13 -17.19
N GLU A 32 -11.76 -3.13 -16.39
CA GLU A 32 -12.67 -2.00 -16.33
C GLU A 32 -12.19 -0.92 -15.37
N PRO A 33 -12.43 0.36 -15.68
CA PRO A 33 -12.08 1.45 -14.78
C PRO A 33 -12.78 1.33 -13.44
N ILE A 34 -12.08 1.76 -12.39
CA ILE A 34 -12.67 1.86 -11.04
C ILE A 34 -12.58 3.33 -10.64
N MET A 35 -13.71 4.03 -10.76
CA MET A 35 -13.74 5.48 -10.52
C MET A 35 -13.91 5.79 -9.04
N VAL A 36 -13.01 6.59 -8.51
CA VAL A 36 -13.02 7.00 -7.10
C VAL A 36 -12.90 8.52 -7.04
N LYS A 37 -13.71 9.13 -6.18
CA LYS A 37 -13.57 10.56 -5.91
C LYS A 37 -12.56 10.73 -4.78
N CYS A 38 -11.38 11.23 -5.11
CA CYS A 38 -10.31 11.35 -4.12
C CYS A 38 -9.35 12.48 -4.51
N ASP A 39 -8.51 12.85 -3.55
CA ASP A 39 -7.38 13.73 -3.84
C ASP A 39 -6.26 12.85 -4.39
N ASP A 40 -6.05 12.93 -5.72
CA ASP A 40 -5.10 12.07 -6.42
C ASP A 40 -3.69 12.17 -5.84
N THR A 41 -3.26 13.39 -5.53
CA THR A 41 -1.92 13.60 -4.99
C THR A 41 -1.74 12.93 -3.64
N GLN A 42 -2.74 13.05 -2.77
CA GLN A 42 -2.68 12.48 -1.44
C GLN A 42 -2.75 10.95 -1.47
N ILE A 43 -3.68 10.40 -2.26
CA ILE A 43 -3.80 8.94 -2.36
C ILE A 43 -2.55 8.34 -3.00
N ARG A 44 -2.00 8.99 -4.03
CA ARG A 44 -0.75 8.54 -4.65
C ARG A 44 0.38 8.55 -3.63
N ARG A 45 0.45 9.57 -2.79
CA ARG A 45 1.44 9.63 -1.71
C ARG A 45 1.29 8.48 -0.72
N ALA A 46 0.05 8.18 -0.33
CA ALA A 46 -0.23 7.05 0.58
C ALA A 46 0.23 5.74 -0.04
N VAL A 47 -0.11 5.50 -1.30
CA VAL A 47 0.26 4.26 -2.00
C VAL A 47 1.78 4.16 -2.17
N THR A 48 2.44 5.23 -2.60
CA THR A 48 3.90 5.20 -2.76
C THR A 48 4.61 4.97 -1.44
N ASN A 49 4.09 5.49 -0.33
CA ASN A 49 4.65 5.22 0.99
C ASN A 49 4.60 3.74 1.34
N ILE A 50 3.48 3.08 1.04
CA ILE A 50 3.34 1.64 1.29
C ILE A 50 4.26 0.85 0.37
N LEU A 51 4.33 1.21 -0.91
CA LEU A 51 5.22 0.54 -1.87
C LEU A 51 6.68 0.67 -1.44
N THR A 52 7.10 1.87 -1.06
CA THR A 52 8.47 2.11 -0.59
C THR A 52 8.76 1.27 0.65
N ASN A 53 7.81 1.21 1.58
CA ASN A 53 7.95 0.36 2.75
C ASN A 53 8.09 -1.11 2.36
N GLY A 54 7.28 -1.57 1.41
CA GLY A 54 7.33 -2.95 0.91
C GLY A 54 8.67 -3.29 0.28
N LEU A 55 9.31 -2.35 -0.42
CA LEU A 55 10.62 -2.58 -1.01
C LEU A 55 11.71 -2.89 0.03
N ARG A 56 11.54 -2.44 1.26
CA ARG A 56 12.49 -2.72 2.34
C ARG A 56 12.39 -4.17 2.84
N TYR A 57 11.22 -4.78 2.70
CA TYR A 57 10.94 -6.09 3.27
C TYR A 57 10.80 -7.20 2.24
N ALA A 58 10.49 -6.85 0.98
CA ALA A 58 10.34 -7.83 -0.08
C ALA A 58 11.65 -8.52 -0.39
N ARG A 59 11.58 -9.80 -0.74
CA ARG A 59 12.73 -10.55 -1.23
C ARG A 59 12.92 -10.36 -2.72
N SER A 60 11.85 -10.49 -3.49
CA SER A 60 11.92 -10.40 -4.95
C SER A 60 10.70 -9.76 -5.60
N GLU A 61 9.55 -9.71 -4.93
CA GLU A 61 8.31 -9.26 -5.56
C GLU A 61 7.42 -8.48 -4.61
N LEU A 62 6.84 -7.39 -5.16
CA LEU A 62 5.68 -6.73 -4.58
C LEU A 62 4.50 -6.97 -5.51
N ARG A 63 3.40 -7.43 -4.96
CA ARG A 63 2.17 -7.62 -5.73
C ARG A 63 1.17 -6.54 -5.36
N LEU A 64 0.62 -5.88 -6.36
CA LEU A 64 -0.36 -4.81 -6.18
C LEU A 64 -1.63 -5.18 -6.91
N THR A 65 -2.71 -5.40 -6.16
CA THR A 65 -4.01 -5.78 -6.72
C THR A 65 -5.07 -4.79 -6.28
N CYS A 66 -6.13 -4.65 -7.07
CA CYS A 66 -7.29 -3.87 -6.67
C CYS A 66 -8.54 -4.46 -7.30
N TRP A 67 -9.66 -4.28 -6.64
CA TRP A 67 -10.95 -4.75 -7.14
C TRP A 67 -12.08 -3.98 -6.46
N PRO A 68 -13.21 -3.80 -7.16
CA PRO A 68 -14.38 -3.19 -6.52
C PRO A 68 -15.03 -4.22 -5.59
N ASP A 69 -15.54 -3.74 -4.46
CA ASP A 69 -16.27 -4.57 -3.50
C ASP A 69 -17.43 -3.74 -2.95
N LYS A 70 -18.64 -3.98 -3.48
CA LYS A 70 -19.83 -3.24 -3.10
C LYS A 70 -19.66 -1.75 -3.41
N ARG A 71 -19.66 -0.90 -2.40
CA ARG A 71 -19.51 0.56 -2.56
C ARG A 71 -18.08 1.04 -2.38
N ASN A 72 -17.15 0.09 -2.32
CA ASN A 72 -15.76 0.39 -2.05
C ASN A 72 -14.85 -0.17 -3.14
N VAL A 73 -13.62 0.29 -3.15
CA VAL A 73 -12.53 -0.37 -3.85
C VAL A 73 -11.55 -0.87 -2.79
N ILE A 74 -11.06 -2.08 -3.01
CA ILE A 74 -10.02 -2.67 -2.17
C ILE A 74 -8.71 -2.60 -2.93
N ILE A 75 -7.66 -2.10 -2.28
CA ILE A 75 -6.31 -2.07 -2.83
C ILE A 75 -5.44 -2.91 -1.90
N ARG A 76 -4.78 -3.92 -2.45
CA ARG A 76 -3.94 -4.82 -1.66
C ARG A 76 -2.52 -4.75 -2.15
N ILE A 77 -1.58 -4.55 -1.23
CA ILE A 77 -0.14 -4.52 -1.51
C ILE A 77 0.50 -5.61 -0.65
N GLN A 78 1.14 -6.57 -1.30
CA GLN A 78 1.71 -7.73 -0.63
C GLN A 78 3.17 -7.90 -1.04
N ASP A 79 4.06 -8.09 -0.05
CA ASP A 79 5.44 -8.46 -0.31
C ASP A 79 5.64 -9.97 -0.12
N ASP A 80 6.80 -10.46 -0.52
CA ASP A 80 7.19 -11.87 -0.35
C ASP A 80 8.32 -12.04 0.67
N GLY A 81 8.41 -11.11 1.61
CA GLY A 81 9.44 -11.15 2.66
C GLY A 81 9.01 -11.97 3.87
N ASP A 82 9.69 -11.71 4.97
CA ASP A 82 9.45 -12.46 6.22
C ASP A 82 8.21 -12.00 6.99
N GLY A 83 7.56 -10.95 6.51
CA GLY A 83 6.41 -10.38 7.21
C GLY A 83 6.85 -9.40 8.28
N ILE A 84 5.85 -8.95 9.04
CA ILE A 84 6.05 -7.99 10.14
C ILE A 84 6.03 -8.77 11.45
N ALA A 85 6.95 -8.45 12.36
CA ALA A 85 6.96 -9.08 13.68
C ALA A 85 5.61 -8.84 14.38
N GLU A 86 5.04 -9.86 14.99
CA GLU A 86 3.72 -9.76 15.62
C GLU A 86 3.65 -8.65 16.67
N GLY A 87 4.73 -8.43 17.40
CA GLY A 87 4.80 -7.35 18.38
C GLY A 87 4.78 -5.96 17.76
N ASP A 88 5.17 -5.84 16.48
CA ASP A 88 5.19 -4.57 15.77
C ASP A 88 3.84 -4.26 15.09
N LEU A 89 3.10 -5.29 14.67
CA LEU A 89 1.86 -5.10 13.92
C LEU A 89 0.89 -4.10 14.52
N PRO A 90 0.60 -4.13 15.84
CA PRO A 90 -0.35 -3.18 16.42
C PRO A 90 0.13 -1.72 16.38
N HIS A 91 1.41 -1.50 16.12
CA HIS A 91 2.04 -0.20 16.28
C HIS A 91 2.55 0.44 14.99
N ILE A 92 2.50 -0.30 13.85
CA ILE A 92 3.15 0.15 12.62
C ILE A 92 2.59 1.45 12.05
N PHE A 93 1.36 1.82 12.43
CA PHE A 93 0.75 3.08 12.01
C PHE A 93 0.90 4.20 13.03
N GLU A 94 1.56 3.92 14.16
CA GLU A 94 1.81 4.94 15.17
C GLU A 94 2.92 5.88 14.71
N ARG A 95 2.75 7.15 15.00
CA ARG A 95 3.76 8.15 14.66
C ARG A 95 5.05 7.87 15.41
N PHE A 96 6.17 7.93 14.69
CA PHE A 96 7.52 7.73 15.23
C PHE A 96 7.81 6.33 15.76
N TYR A 97 6.91 5.37 15.51
CA TYR A 97 7.20 4.01 15.92
C TYR A 97 8.33 3.42 15.08
N MET A 98 9.26 2.77 15.74
CA MET A 98 10.37 2.06 15.10
C MET A 98 10.31 0.61 15.53
N GLY A 99 10.15 -0.31 14.58
CA GLY A 99 10.11 -1.72 14.86
C GLY A 99 11.48 -2.29 15.23
N LYS A 100 11.54 -3.61 15.38
CA LYS A 100 12.78 -4.32 15.73
C LYS A 100 13.92 -4.07 14.76
N SER A 101 13.60 -3.78 13.50
CA SER A 101 14.61 -3.48 12.48
C SER A 101 15.16 -2.06 12.59
N GLY A 102 14.63 -1.23 13.48
CA GLY A 102 14.99 0.17 13.60
C GLY A 102 14.45 1.05 12.48
N LYS A 103 13.56 0.53 11.66
CA LYS A 103 12.99 1.30 10.55
C LYS A 103 11.77 2.08 11.01
N SER A 104 11.68 3.33 10.53
CA SER A 104 10.63 4.24 10.96
C SER A 104 9.26 3.91 10.37
N GLY A 105 8.21 4.03 11.18
CA GLY A 105 6.83 3.95 10.73
C GLY A 105 6.18 5.30 10.44
N ILE A 106 6.96 6.38 10.36
CA ILE A 106 6.41 7.74 10.17
C ILE A 106 5.57 7.83 8.90
N GLY A 107 6.06 7.26 7.79
CA GLY A 107 5.33 7.27 6.52
C GLY A 107 4.00 6.55 6.61
N LEU A 108 3.92 5.49 7.39
CA LEU A 108 2.70 4.70 7.56
C LEU A 108 1.67 5.43 8.42
N ALA A 109 2.10 6.22 9.41
CA ALA A 109 1.19 7.05 10.19
C ALA A 109 0.50 8.08 9.29
N LEU A 110 1.27 8.75 8.42
CA LEU A 110 0.72 9.69 7.45
C LEU A 110 -0.20 8.99 6.46
N THR A 111 0.18 7.81 6.00
CA THR A 111 -0.64 6.99 5.10
C THR A 111 -2.00 6.72 5.72
N LYS A 112 -2.03 6.27 6.96
CA LYS A 112 -3.29 6.00 7.66
C LYS A 112 -4.14 7.26 7.77
N GLU A 113 -3.54 8.40 8.06
CA GLU A 113 -4.24 9.67 8.16
C GLU A 113 -4.88 10.06 6.82
N ILE A 114 -4.14 9.93 5.72
CA ILE A 114 -4.64 10.23 4.38
C ILE A 114 -5.86 9.36 4.07
N ILE A 115 -5.75 8.05 4.31
CA ILE A 115 -6.84 7.12 4.05
C ILE A 115 -8.06 7.45 4.91
N HIS A 116 -7.83 7.78 6.18
CA HIS A 116 -8.89 8.11 7.11
C HIS A 116 -9.65 9.37 6.68
N VAL A 117 -8.95 10.40 6.23
CA VAL A 117 -9.56 11.64 5.73
C VAL A 117 -10.45 11.36 4.51
N HIS A 118 -10.13 10.34 3.73
CA HIS A 118 -10.92 9.90 2.59
C HIS A 118 -12.05 8.95 2.99
N LYS A 119 -12.29 8.78 4.30
CA LYS A 119 -13.33 7.88 4.85
C LYS A 119 -13.07 6.42 4.53
N GLY A 120 -11.82 6.08 4.32
CA GLY A 120 -11.38 4.73 4.08
C GLY A 120 -10.76 4.10 5.32
N THR A 121 -10.30 2.88 5.15
CA THR A 121 -9.60 2.13 6.20
C THR A 121 -8.34 1.51 5.63
N ILE A 122 -7.37 1.24 6.50
CA ILE A 122 -6.16 0.52 6.14
C ILE A 122 -5.87 -0.52 7.22
N HIS A 123 -5.53 -1.72 6.78
CA HIS A 123 -5.16 -2.83 7.65
C HIS A 123 -3.86 -3.44 7.18
N ALA A 124 -3.08 -3.95 8.11
CA ALA A 124 -1.88 -4.71 7.80
C ALA A 124 -1.92 -6.03 8.55
N TYR A 125 -1.50 -7.09 7.88
CA TYR A 125 -1.42 -8.41 8.49
C TYR A 125 -0.37 -9.24 7.75
N ASN A 126 0.03 -10.36 8.35
CA ASN A 126 0.92 -11.28 7.67
C ASN A 126 0.09 -12.29 6.88
N GLY A 127 0.39 -12.39 5.58
CA GLY A 127 -0.21 -13.38 4.70
C GLY A 127 0.62 -14.66 4.69
N ASP A 128 0.38 -15.49 3.67
CA ASP A 128 1.08 -16.76 3.51
C ASP A 128 2.57 -16.57 3.23
N SER A 129 2.94 -15.46 2.59
CA SER A 129 4.32 -15.16 2.25
C SER A 129 4.57 -13.67 2.30
N GLY A 130 4.76 -13.13 3.51
CA GLY A 130 5.09 -11.73 3.70
C GLY A 130 3.96 -10.89 4.23
N ALA A 131 4.19 -9.58 4.30
CA ALA A 131 3.22 -8.64 4.84
C ALA A 131 2.21 -8.22 3.78
N VAL A 132 0.98 -7.99 4.21
CA VAL A 132 -0.11 -7.52 3.36
C VAL A 132 -0.65 -6.21 3.94
N PHE A 133 -0.76 -5.20 3.08
CA PHE A 133 -1.44 -3.96 3.40
C PHE A 133 -2.70 -3.87 2.55
N GLU A 134 -3.82 -3.60 3.17
CA GLU A 134 -5.10 -3.57 2.49
C GLU A 134 -5.81 -2.27 2.78
N ILE A 135 -6.09 -1.50 1.72
CA ILE A 135 -6.77 -0.21 1.78
C ILE A 135 -8.18 -0.39 1.24
N THR A 136 -9.15 0.16 1.95
CA THR A 136 -10.54 0.23 1.48
C THR A 136 -10.91 1.69 1.33
N LEU A 137 -11.36 2.09 0.13
CA LEU A 137 -11.80 3.46 -0.14
C LEU A 137 -13.23 3.43 -0.69
N PRO A 138 -14.08 4.39 -0.26
CA PRO A 138 -15.42 4.50 -0.87
C PRO A 138 -15.31 4.90 -2.34
N LEU A 139 -16.21 4.38 -3.16
CA LEU A 139 -16.24 4.67 -4.60
C LEU A 139 -16.68 6.10 -4.94
N GLY A 140 -17.12 6.88 -3.97
CA GLY A 140 -17.33 8.30 -4.17
C GLY A 140 -18.61 8.69 -4.88
N ARG A 141 -19.69 8.08 -4.55
CA ARG A 141 -21.00 8.42 -5.08
C ARG A 141 -21.79 9.31 -4.14
#